data_745af3336c11511576f48e9e0a65c74d
#
_entry.id   745af3336c11511576f48e9e0a65c74d
#
_cell.length_a   1.000
_cell.length_b   1.000
_cell.length_c   1.000
_cell.angle_alpha   90.00
_cell.angle_beta   90.00
_cell.angle_gamma   90.00
#
_symmetry.space_group_name_H-M   'P 1'
#
loop_
_entity.id
_entity.type
_entity.pdbx_description
1 polymer ?
#
loop_
_entity_poly.entity_id
_entity_poly.type
_entity_poly.pdbx_seq_one_letter_code
_entity_poly.pdbx_strand_id
1 'polypeptide(L)'
;MAKSKLEYIWLDGYHPTQNMRSKTKIIEDFSGNLEDCPIWSFDGSSTMQAEGNSSDCLLKPVACYPDPIRENGFLVMTEVLNADGTPHESNARAKIDDDDNDFWFGFEQEYFIMDVQTQLPLGFPMGGYPGPQGLYYCSVGGKNTHGRHLVEEHADICIEAGINIEGINQEVASGQWEFQLFAKGAKKAGDEMWICLLYTSDAADES
;
A
#
# COMPACT_ATOMS: atom_id res chain seq x y z
N MET A 1 23.50 -19.75 4.94
CA MET A 1 22.40 -19.02 5.60
C MET A 1 21.71 -18.19 4.53
N ALA A 2 20.42 -18.39 4.33
CA ALA A 2 19.66 -17.59 3.40
C ALA A 2 19.39 -16.21 4.02
N LYS A 3 19.54 -15.15 3.21
CA LYS A 3 19.22 -13.78 3.66
C LYS A 3 17.87 -13.35 3.09
N SER A 4 17.04 -12.79 3.94
CA SER A 4 15.74 -12.22 3.57
C SER A 4 15.75 -10.71 3.71
N LYS A 5 15.00 -10.05 2.84
CA LYS A 5 14.79 -8.60 2.79
C LYS A 5 13.43 -8.31 3.41
N LEU A 6 13.40 -7.68 4.56
CA LEU A 6 12.16 -7.26 5.21
C LEU A 6 11.99 -5.76 4.99
N GLU A 7 11.05 -5.37 4.16
CA GLU A 7 10.72 -3.97 3.95
C GLU A 7 9.68 -3.52 4.96
N TYR A 8 10.11 -2.70 5.89
CA TYR A 8 9.29 -2.10 6.94
C TYR A 8 8.59 -0.87 6.38
N ILE A 9 7.27 -0.90 6.39
CA ILE A 9 6.41 0.14 5.83
C ILE A 9 5.65 0.83 6.97
N TRP A 10 5.64 2.16 6.97
CA TRP A 10 4.89 2.96 7.94
C TRP A 10 4.31 4.23 7.31
N LEU A 11 3.39 4.87 8.03
CA LEU A 11 2.85 6.17 7.67
C LEU A 11 3.58 7.27 8.44
N ASP A 12 4.00 8.33 7.75
CA ASP A 12 4.72 9.46 8.34
C ASP A 12 3.81 10.39 9.15
N GLY A 13 4.37 11.49 9.67
CA GLY A 13 3.65 12.48 10.46
C GLY A 13 3.18 13.71 9.70
N TYR A 14 3.23 13.72 8.37
CA TYR A 14 2.81 14.87 7.58
C TYR A 14 1.29 15.08 7.61
N HIS A 15 0.87 16.33 7.55
CA HIS A 15 -0.53 16.75 7.50
C HIS A 15 -0.81 17.55 6.23
N PRO A 16 -2.03 17.50 5.65
CA PRO A 16 -3.21 16.78 6.11
C PRO A 16 -3.21 15.28 5.77
N THR A 17 -2.31 14.84 4.90
CA THR A 17 -2.24 13.46 4.42
C THR A 17 -0.88 12.86 4.76
N GLN A 18 -0.90 11.71 5.40
CA GLN A 18 0.30 10.92 5.67
C GLN A 18 0.77 10.23 4.38
N ASN A 19 2.10 10.10 4.23
CA ASN A 19 2.69 9.35 3.14
C ASN A 19 3.25 8.02 3.66
N MET A 20 3.25 7.01 2.80
CA MET A 20 3.98 5.78 3.08
C MET A 20 5.49 6.03 3.04
N ARG A 21 6.18 5.41 3.97
CA ARG A 21 7.64 5.36 4.05
C ARG A 21 8.07 3.92 4.17
N SER A 22 9.25 3.60 3.67
CA SER A 22 9.81 2.27 3.84
C SER A 22 11.31 2.29 4.09
N LYS A 23 11.79 1.21 4.69
CA LYS A 23 13.21 0.88 4.84
C LYS A 23 13.37 -0.64 4.93
N THR A 24 14.43 -1.17 4.34
CA THR A 24 14.65 -2.61 4.25
C THR A 24 15.67 -3.09 5.28
N LYS A 25 15.32 -4.08 6.06
CA LYS A 25 16.18 -4.82 6.98
C LYS A 25 16.58 -6.15 6.36
N ILE A 26 17.85 -6.52 6.51
CA ILE A 26 18.36 -7.82 6.09
C ILE A 26 18.45 -8.72 7.30
N ILE A 27 17.80 -9.89 7.24
CA ILE A 27 17.79 -10.90 8.31
C ILE A 27 18.24 -12.25 7.75
N GLU A 28 19.03 -13.00 8.53
CA GLU A 28 19.43 -14.36 8.18
C GLU A 28 18.40 -15.36 8.69
N ASP A 29 18.13 -16.39 7.87
CA ASP A 29 17.26 -17.53 8.20
C ASP A 29 15.87 -17.12 8.73
N PHE A 30 15.26 -16.08 8.11
CA PHE A 30 13.92 -15.61 8.48
C PHE A 30 12.85 -16.65 8.15
N SER A 31 11.94 -16.89 9.10
CA SER A 31 10.89 -17.91 8.97
C SER A 31 9.73 -17.54 8.04
N GLY A 32 9.55 -16.24 7.77
CA GLY A 32 8.35 -15.70 7.10
C GLY A 32 7.21 -15.32 8.06
N ASN A 33 7.37 -15.52 9.36
CA ASN A 33 6.33 -15.26 10.35
C ASN A 33 6.45 -13.86 10.97
N LEU A 34 5.31 -13.26 11.28
CA LEU A 34 5.24 -11.94 11.91
C LEU A 34 5.98 -11.89 13.25
N GLU A 35 5.90 -12.96 14.05
CA GLU A 35 6.51 -13.05 15.38
C GLU A 35 8.04 -12.96 15.35
N ASP A 36 8.65 -13.31 14.22
CA ASP A 36 10.09 -13.25 14.02
C ASP A 36 10.55 -11.92 13.39
N CYS A 37 9.63 -11.00 13.10
CA CYS A 37 9.96 -9.65 12.66
C CYS A 37 10.40 -8.79 13.86
N PRO A 38 11.68 -8.36 13.95
CA PRO A 38 12.13 -7.55 15.07
C PRO A 38 11.58 -6.13 15.03
N ILE A 39 11.33 -5.53 16.19
CA ILE A 39 11.11 -4.08 16.29
C ILE A 39 12.37 -3.37 15.78
N TRP A 40 12.17 -2.29 15.02
CA TRP A 40 13.28 -1.51 14.48
C TRP A 40 13.08 -0.03 14.75
N SER A 41 14.17 0.74 14.83
CA SER A 41 14.14 2.18 15.04
C SER A 41 14.35 2.95 13.74
N PHE A 42 13.87 4.20 13.72
CA PHE A 42 14.14 5.15 12.65
C PHE A 42 14.21 6.57 13.22
N ASP A 43 14.77 7.51 12.44
CA ASP A 43 14.83 8.91 12.78
C ASP A 43 13.50 9.62 12.42
N GLY A 44 12.65 9.82 13.41
CA GLY A 44 11.36 10.47 13.27
C GLY A 44 11.43 11.94 12.86
N SER A 45 12.58 12.60 13.05
CA SER A 45 12.73 13.99 12.63
C SER A 45 12.66 14.17 11.09
N SER A 46 13.06 13.13 10.36
CA SER A 46 13.01 13.11 8.90
C SER A 46 11.61 12.85 8.34
N THR A 47 10.65 12.48 9.18
CA THR A 47 9.28 12.11 8.80
C THR A 47 8.20 12.90 9.54
N MET A 48 8.56 14.02 10.15
CA MET A 48 7.65 14.87 10.97
C MET A 48 7.01 14.11 12.16
N GLN A 49 7.76 13.19 12.77
CA GLN A 49 7.31 12.36 13.89
C GLN A 49 8.13 12.56 15.16
N ALA A 50 9.20 13.33 15.12
CA ALA A 50 9.97 13.68 16.31
C ALA A 50 10.73 15.00 16.12
N GLU A 51 11.18 15.57 17.24
CA GLU A 51 12.10 16.71 17.23
C GLU A 51 13.55 16.24 17.17
N GLY A 52 14.43 17.03 16.54
CA GLY A 52 15.83 16.65 16.27
C GLY A 52 16.68 16.28 17.49
N ASN A 53 16.26 16.69 18.69
CA ASN A 53 16.99 16.42 19.94
C ASN A 53 16.65 15.06 20.56
N SER A 54 15.53 14.45 20.16
CA SER A 54 15.05 13.13 20.62
C SER A 54 14.27 12.50 19.49
N SER A 55 15.00 12.04 18.47
CA SER A 55 14.41 11.70 17.17
C SER A 55 14.10 10.23 17.00
N ASP A 56 14.44 9.37 17.94
CA ASP A 56 14.21 7.93 17.84
C ASP A 56 12.71 7.59 17.96
N CYS A 57 12.16 7.00 16.89
CA CYS A 57 10.87 6.32 16.87
C CYS A 57 11.06 4.84 16.59
N LEU A 58 10.07 4.03 16.98
CA LEU A 58 10.09 2.59 16.77
C LEU A 58 9.05 2.16 15.74
N LEU A 59 9.41 1.17 14.93
CA LEU A 59 8.55 0.46 13.99
C LEU A 59 8.23 -0.90 14.59
N LYS A 60 6.98 -1.09 15.01
CA LYS A 60 6.49 -2.35 15.55
C LYS A 60 5.76 -3.11 14.44
N PRO A 61 6.24 -4.29 14.01
CA PRO A 61 5.55 -5.11 13.03
C PRO A 61 4.14 -5.49 13.47
N VAL A 62 3.18 -5.39 12.52
CA VAL A 62 1.76 -5.71 12.75
C VAL A 62 1.18 -6.64 11.71
N ALA A 63 1.79 -6.72 10.52
CA ALA A 63 1.49 -7.71 9.49
C ALA A 63 2.75 -8.00 8.67
N CYS A 64 2.84 -9.21 8.12
CA CYS A 64 3.96 -9.65 7.29
C CYS A 64 3.43 -10.46 6.10
N TYR A 65 3.81 -10.07 4.88
CA TYR A 65 3.41 -10.69 3.64
C TYR A 65 4.63 -11.07 2.81
N PRO A 66 4.63 -12.20 2.09
CA PRO A 66 5.65 -12.46 1.08
C PRO A 66 5.60 -11.36 0.02
N ASP A 67 6.76 -11.00 -0.52
CA ASP A 67 6.87 -10.03 -1.60
C ASP A 67 7.12 -10.78 -2.91
N PRO A 68 6.13 -10.89 -3.80
CA PRO A 68 6.28 -11.64 -5.05
C PRO A 68 7.26 -11.01 -6.05
N ILE A 69 7.51 -9.70 -5.93
CA ILE A 69 8.37 -8.96 -6.87
C ILE A 69 9.85 -9.17 -6.54
N ARG A 70 10.18 -9.33 -5.25
CA ARG A 70 11.58 -9.37 -4.79
C ARG A 70 11.96 -10.74 -4.24
N GLU A 71 12.99 -11.34 -4.80
CA GLU A 71 13.51 -12.62 -4.32
C GLU A 71 13.88 -12.56 -2.82
N ASN A 72 13.36 -13.51 -2.04
CA ASN A 72 13.48 -13.55 -0.58
C ASN A 72 13.00 -12.25 0.12
N GLY A 73 12.02 -11.57 -0.47
CA GLY A 73 11.41 -10.35 0.02
C GLY A 73 10.19 -10.61 0.90
N PHE A 74 9.98 -9.71 1.85
CA PHE A 74 8.78 -9.65 2.69
C PHE A 74 8.40 -8.20 2.92
N LEU A 75 7.09 -7.90 2.84
CA LEU A 75 6.52 -6.62 3.21
C LEU A 75 6.03 -6.69 4.65
N VAL A 76 6.55 -5.81 5.49
CA VAL A 76 6.24 -5.78 6.92
C VAL A 76 5.53 -4.47 7.23
N MET A 77 4.20 -4.52 7.36
CA MET A 77 3.43 -3.36 7.81
C MET A 77 3.71 -3.09 9.27
N THR A 78 3.92 -1.83 9.63
CA THR A 78 4.31 -1.44 10.99
C THR A 78 3.48 -0.29 11.51
N GLU A 79 3.32 -0.25 12.83
CA GLU A 79 2.82 0.91 13.57
C GLU A 79 3.97 1.67 14.23
N VAL A 80 3.84 3.00 14.30
CA VAL A 80 4.86 3.86 14.88
C VAL A 80 4.64 4.01 16.37
N LEU A 81 5.71 3.79 17.15
CA LEU A 81 5.75 4.01 18.58
C LEU A 81 6.80 5.08 18.94
N ASN A 82 6.60 5.74 20.07
CA ASN A 82 7.61 6.55 20.73
C ASN A 82 8.77 5.66 21.22
N ALA A 83 9.91 6.26 21.56
CA ALA A 83 11.08 5.54 22.08
C ALA A 83 10.78 4.74 23.36
N ASP A 84 9.80 5.16 24.15
CA ASP A 84 9.34 4.44 25.35
C ASP A 84 8.36 3.29 25.08
N GLY A 85 8.03 3.04 23.81
CA GLY A 85 7.11 1.98 23.38
C GLY A 85 5.62 2.36 23.41
N THR A 86 5.27 3.58 23.80
CA THR A 86 3.88 4.05 23.71
C THR A 86 3.51 4.40 22.26
N PRO A 87 2.23 4.27 21.84
CA PRO A 87 1.81 4.68 20.51
C PRO A 87 2.16 6.15 20.22
N HIS A 88 2.77 6.39 19.06
CA HIS A 88 3.04 7.75 18.60
C HIS A 88 1.72 8.47 18.25
N GLU A 89 1.67 9.79 18.37
CA GLU A 89 0.45 10.58 18.09
C GLU A 89 -0.06 10.43 16.66
N SER A 90 0.85 10.23 15.68
CA SER A 90 0.52 9.96 14.27
C SER A 90 0.01 8.54 14.01
N ASN A 91 0.07 7.64 15.00
CA ASN A 91 -0.35 6.26 14.88
C ASN A 91 -1.88 6.13 14.96
N ALA A 92 -2.54 6.30 13.82
CA ALA A 92 -3.99 6.17 13.72
C ALA A 92 -4.46 4.73 13.98
N ARG A 93 -3.65 3.72 13.59
CA ARG A 93 -3.96 2.30 13.79
C ARG A 93 -4.16 1.93 15.26
N ALA A 94 -3.36 2.51 16.17
CA ALA A 94 -3.49 2.27 17.61
C ALA A 94 -4.82 2.79 18.21
N LYS A 95 -5.51 3.70 17.51
CA LYS A 95 -6.80 4.26 17.93
C LYS A 95 -8.00 3.41 17.51
N ILE A 96 -7.78 2.42 16.65
CA ILE A 96 -8.83 1.50 16.20
C ILE A 96 -9.09 0.48 17.31
N ASP A 97 -10.37 0.33 17.70
CA ASP A 97 -10.77 -0.71 18.64
C ASP A 97 -10.75 -2.09 17.95
N ASP A 98 -10.27 -3.11 18.66
CA ASP A 98 -10.23 -4.48 18.14
C ASP A 98 -11.52 -5.28 18.43
N ASP A 99 -12.49 -4.69 19.13
CA ASP A 99 -13.78 -5.32 19.42
C ASP A 99 -14.62 -5.57 18.14
N ASP A 100 -14.23 -4.97 17.00
CA ASP A 100 -14.88 -5.11 15.71
C ASP A 100 -14.38 -6.31 14.87
N ASN A 101 -13.68 -7.27 15.45
CA ASN A 101 -13.09 -8.42 14.74
C ASN A 101 -14.11 -9.31 14.01
N ASP A 102 -15.40 -9.22 14.33
CA ASP A 102 -16.46 -9.97 13.67
C ASP A 102 -17.09 -9.26 12.48
N PHE A 103 -16.84 -7.97 12.30
CA PHE A 103 -17.32 -7.19 11.16
C PHE A 103 -16.39 -7.31 9.95
N TRP A 104 -17.00 -7.28 8.78
CA TRP A 104 -16.29 -7.15 7.52
C TRP A 104 -16.12 -5.67 7.17
N PHE A 105 -14.90 -5.31 6.76
CA PHE A 105 -14.55 -3.98 6.27
C PHE A 105 -14.12 -4.11 4.82
N GLY A 106 -14.71 -3.29 3.95
CA GLY A 106 -14.39 -3.23 2.53
C GLY A 106 -13.87 -1.86 2.13
N PHE A 107 -12.92 -1.87 1.22
CA PHE A 107 -12.41 -0.67 0.58
C PHE A 107 -12.57 -0.81 -0.93
N GLU A 108 -12.98 0.27 -1.58
CA GLU A 108 -13.02 0.44 -3.02
C GLU A 108 -12.07 1.60 -3.35
N GLN A 109 -10.85 1.26 -3.75
CA GLN A 109 -9.84 2.28 -4.04
C GLN A 109 -9.84 2.62 -5.51
N GLU A 110 -10.25 3.84 -5.81
CA GLU A 110 -10.15 4.41 -7.13
C GLU A 110 -8.81 5.14 -7.32
N TYR A 111 -8.26 5.06 -8.55
CA TYR A 111 -7.00 5.72 -8.92
C TYR A 111 -6.94 5.97 -10.41
N PHE A 112 -6.10 6.91 -10.83
CA PHE A 112 -5.77 7.14 -12.23
C PHE A 112 -4.39 6.58 -12.55
N ILE A 113 -4.29 5.83 -13.65
CA ILE A 113 -3.01 5.51 -14.25
C ILE A 113 -2.56 6.71 -15.08
N MET A 114 -1.40 7.25 -14.77
CA MET A 114 -0.87 8.47 -15.39
C MET A 114 0.15 8.12 -16.47
N ASP A 115 0.09 8.80 -17.60
CA ASP A 115 1.15 8.78 -18.59
C ASP A 115 2.30 9.64 -18.10
N VAL A 116 3.49 9.07 -17.97
CA VAL A 116 4.67 9.75 -17.38
C VAL A 116 5.19 10.89 -18.26
N GLN A 117 4.97 10.87 -19.56
CA GLN A 117 5.44 11.91 -20.48
C GLN A 117 4.50 13.11 -20.52
N THR A 118 3.19 12.84 -20.53
CA THR A 118 2.18 13.91 -20.65
C THR A 118 1.67 14.41 -19.31
N GLN A 119 1.88 13.63 -18.24
CA GLN A 119 1.31 13.87 -16.91
C GLN A 119 -0.23 13.97 -16.93
N LEU A 120 -0.87 13.27 -17.87
CA LEU A 120 -2.32 13.13 -18.00
C LEU A 120 -2.72 11.67 -17.72
N PRO A 121 -3.96 11.42 -17.27
CA PRO A 121 -4.47 10.06 -17.20
C PRO A 121 -4.42 9.36 -18.56
N LEU A 122 -4.14 8.06 -18.56
CA LEU A 122 -4.06 7.26 -19.79
C LEU A 122 -5.35 7.41 -20.63
N GLY A 123 -5.17 7.61 -21.94
CA GLY A 123 -6.26 7.79 -22.88
C GLY A 123 -6.88 9.19 -22.90
N PHE A 124 -6.37 10.14 -22.12
CA PHE A 124 -6.73 11.54 -22.28
C PHE A 124 -6.09 12.10 -23.55
N PRO A 125 -6.85 12.84 -24.37
CA PRO A 125 -6.31 13.46 -25.57
C PRO A 125 -5.38 14.63 -25.21
N MET A 126 -4.32 14.80 -25.96
CA MET A 126 -3.45 15.96 -25.88
C MET A 126 -4.23 17.24 -26.20
N GLY A 127 -4.33 18.14 -25.24
CA GLY A 127 -5.00 19.45 -25.44
C GLY A 127 -6.53 19.41 -25.50
N GLY A 128 -7.15 18.38 -24.95
CA GLY A 128 -8.60 18.23 -24.91
C GLY A 128 -9.10 17.49 -23.67
N TYR A 129 -10.38 17.16 -23.68
CA TYR A 129 -11.03 16.35 -22.66
C TYR A 129 -11.28 14.92 -23.19
N PRO A 130 -11.31 13.90 -22.32
CA PRO A 130 -11.72 12.55 -22.70
C PRO A 130 -13.19 12.54 -23.12
N GLY A 131 -13.66 11.41 -23.64
CA GLY A 131 -15.09 11.19 -23.88
C GLY A 131 -15.93 11.33 -22.60
N PRO A 132 -17.25 11.47 -22.72
CA PRO A 132 -18.14 11.55 -21.56
C PRO A 132 -17.99 10.34 -20.65
N GLN A 133 -18.21 10.55 -19.36
CA GLN A 133 -18.27 9.44 -18.38
C GLN A 133 -19.28 8.38 -18.82
N GLY A 134 -19.04 7.14 -18.41
CA GLY A 134 -19.89 6.00 -18.73
C GLY A 134 -19.46 5.20 -19.97
N LEU A 135 -18.64 5.75 -20.86
CA LEU A 135 -18.03 4.98 -21.94
C LEU A 135 -16.96 3.99 -21.45
N TYR A 136 -16.39 4.28 -20.30
CA TYR A 136 -15.22 3.57 -19.73
C TYR A 136 -15.62 2.59 -18.64
N TYR A 137 -16.70 2.86 -17.91
CA TYR A 137 -17.12 2.02 -16.78
C TYR A 137 -17.34 0.56 -17.18
N CYS A 138 -16.60 -0.34 -16.53
CA CYS A 138 -16.60 -1.77 -16.81
C CYS A 138 -16.39 -2.11 -18.30
N SER A 139 -15.67 -1.26 -19.03
CA SER A 139 -15.50 -1.41 -20.49
C SER A 139 -14.60 -2.61 -20.83
N VAL A 140 -14.80 -3.15 -22.01
CA VAL A 140 -14.01 -4.23 -22.61
C VAL A 140 -13.46 -3.81 -23.96
N GLY A 141 -12.30 -4.37 -24.30
CA GLY A 141 -11.61 -4.12 -25.57
C GLY A 141 -10.77 -2.84 -25.58
N GLY A 142 -9.75 -2.81 -26.43
CA GLY A 142 -8.65 -1.84 -26.38
C GLY A 142 -9.00 -0.39 -26.68
N LYS A 143 -10.21 -0.09 -27.15
CA LYS A 143 -10.59 1.27 -27.52
C LYS A 143 -10.84 2.19 -26.31
N ASN A 144 -11.48 1.66 -25.27
CA ASN A 144 -11.88 2.41 -24.10
C ASN A 144 -11.19 1.93 -22.81
N THR A 145 -10.50 0.80 -22.87
CA THR A 145 -9.86 0.17 -21.71
C THR A 145 -8.37 0.47 -21.74
N HIS A 146 -7.98 1.53 -21.03
CA HIS A 146 -6.60 1.99 -20.98
C HIS A 146 -5.93 1.50 -19.68
N GLY A 147 -4.73 0.87 -19.81
CA GLY A 147 -3.94 0.43 -18.66
C GLY A 147 -4.34 -0.91 -18.04
N ARG A 148 -5.22 -1.71 -18.66
CA ARG A 148 -5.68 -3.00 -18.13
C ARG A 148 -4.53 -3.93 -17.72
N HIS A 149 -3.47 -4.01 -18.51
CA HIS A 149 -2.34 -4.90 -18.21
C HIS A 149 -1.66 -4.55 -16.88
N LEU A 150 -1.53 -3.28 -16.53
CA LEU A 150 -0.96 -2.84 -15.25
C LEU A 150 -1.87 -3.24 -14.07
N VAL A 151 -3.18 -3.12 -14.27
CA VAL A 151 -4.16 -3.45 -13.23
C VAL A 151 -4.26 -4.96 -13.00
N GLU A 152 -4.19 -5.75 -14.07
CA GLU A 152 -4.15 -7.22 -13.97
C GLU A 152 -2.85 -7.68 -13.28
N GLU A 153 -1.70 -7.10 -13.62
CA GLU A 153 -0.42 -7.37 -12.96
C GLU A 153 -0.45 -7.01 -11.47
N HIS A 154 -1.00 -5.84 -11.13
CA HIS A 154 -1.21 -5.43 -9.74
C HIS A 154 -2.08 -6.45 -8.98
N ALA A 155 -3.19 -6.89 -9.57
CA ALA A 155 -4.07 -7.88 -8.97
C ALA A 155 -3.35 -9.22 -8.74
N ASP A 156 -2.58 -9.72 -9.72
CA ASP A 156 -1.80 -10.94 -9.62
C ASP A 156 -0.77 -10.87 -8.49
N ILE A 157 -0.05 -9.76 -8.37
CA ILE A 157 0.92 -9.52 -7.30
C ILE A 157 0.23 -9.53 -5.92
N CYS A 158 -0.92 -8.86 -5.79
CA CYS A 158 -1.68 -8.86 -4.53
C CYS A 158 -2.16 -10.26 -4.15
N ILE A 159 -2.62 -11.06 -5.12
CA ILE A 159 -3.04 -12.45 -4.91
C ILE A 159 -1.85 -13.32 -4.47
N GLU A 160 -0.70 -13.20 -5.13
CA GLU A 160 0.52 -13.95 -4.77
C GLU A 160 1.05 -13.55 -3.38
N ALA A 161 0.90 -12.29 -2.98
CA ALA A 161 1.22 -11.82 -1.64
C ALA A 161 0.25 -12.32 -0.56
N GLY A 162 -0.90 -12.93 -0.95
CA GLY A 162 -1.92 -13.42 -0.03
C GLY A 162 -2.83 -12.33 0.54
N ILE A 163 -2.95 -11.19 -0.15
CA ILE A 163 -3.85 -10.11 0.19
C ILE A 163 -5.28 -10.46 -0.27
N ASN A 164 -6.29 -10.09 0.52
CA ASN A 164 -7.70 -10.36 0.20
C ASN A 164 -8.27 -9.35 -0.80
N ILE A 165 -7.63 -9.25 -1.98
CA ILE A 165 -8.19 -8.50 -3.11
C ILE A 165 -9.38 -9.29 -3.66
N GLU A 166 -10.52 -8.63 -3.89
CA GLU A 166 -11.78 -9.26 -4.31
C GLU A 166 -12.15 -8.94 -5.74
N GLY A 167 -11.68 -7.82 -6.28
CA GLY A 167 -12.02 -7.42 -7.62
C GLY A 167 -11.26 -6.21 -8.12
N ILE A 168 -11.33 -6.04 -9.44
CA ILE A 168 -10.84 -4.88 -10.18
C ILE A 168 -11.86 -4.51 -11.24
N ASN A 169 -12.08 -3.24 -11.48
CA ASN A 169 -12.86 -2.76 -12.62
C ASN A 169 -12.37 -1.39 -13.08
N GLN A 170 -12.62 -1.13 -14.35
CA GLN A 170 -12.42 0.20 -14.90
C GLN A 170 -13.56 1.11 -14.45
N GLU A 171 -13.19 2.32 -14.05
CA GLU A 171 -14.08 3.34 -13.57
C GLU A 171 -14.59 4.29 -14.68
N VAL A 172 -15.35 5.33 -14.27
CA VAL A 172 -16.15 6.15 -15.18
C VAL A 172 -15.33 7.04 -16.12
N ALA A 173 -14.06 7.32 -15.80
CA ALA A 173 -13.18 8.12 -16.64
C ALA A 173 -12.12 7.27 -17.33
N SER A 174 -11.56 7.77 -18.42
CA SER A 174 -10.44 7.12 -19.12
C SER A 174 -9.22 6.99 -18.20
N GLY A 175 -8.62 5.82 -18.13
CA GLY A 175 -7.47 5.55 -17.26
C GLY A 175 -7.77 5.49 -15.76
N GLN A 176 -9.05 5.63 -15.39
CA GLN A 176 -9.50 5.45 -14.00
C GLN A 176 -9.85 4.00 -13.75
N TRP A 177 -9.32 3.46 -12.68
CA TRP A 177 -9.50 2.08 -12.24
C TRP A 177 -9.81 2.01 -10.77
N GLU A 178 -10.36 0.89 -10.36
CA GLU A 178 -10.66 0.56 -8.98
C GLU A 178 -10.19 -0.84 -8.66
N PHE A 179 -9.70 -1.03 -7.43
CA PHE A 179 -9.62 -2.36 -6.83
C PHE A 179 -10.43 -2.42 -5.55
N GLN A 180 -10.96 -3.60 -5.25
CA GLN A 180 -11.78 -3.88 -4.07
C GLN A 180 -11.03 -4.84 -3.17
N LEU A 181 -11.05 -4.53 -1.87
CA LEU A 181 -10.43 -5.33 -0.83
C LEU A 181 -11.39 -5.50 0.34
N PHE A 182 -11.55 -6.72 0.81
CA PHE A 182 -12.38 -7.04 1.97
C PHE A 182 -11.61 -7.88 2.97
N ALA A 183 -11.67 -7.51 4.24
CA ALA A 183 -11.13 -8.33 5.30
C ALA A 183 -12.01 -8.27 6.55
N LYS A 184 -11.95 -9.32 7.36
CA LYS A 184 -12.59 -9.37 8.66
C LYS A 184 -11.71 -8.70 9.70
N GLY A 185 -12.21 -7.66 10.36
CA GLY A 185 -11.48 -6.83 11.31
C GLY A 185 -10.89 -5.54 10.68
N ALA A 186 -11.12 -4.41 11.33
CA ALA A 186 -10.76 -3.09 10.82
C ALA A 186 -9.24 -2.93 10.63
N LYS A 187 -8.43 -3.38 11.59
CA LYS A 187 -6.96 -3.31 11.51
C LYS A 187 -6.43 -4.14 10.36
N LYS A 188 -6.91 -5.38 10.21
CA LYS A 188 -6.48 -6.26 9.12
C LYS A 188 -6.82 -5.66 7.76
N ALA A 189 -8.04 -5.19 7.57
CA ALA A 189 -8.47 -4.56 6.33
C ALA A 189 -7.62 -3.32 5.98
N GLY A 190 -7.32 -2.48 6.98
CA GLY A 190 -6.46 -1.31 6.81
C GLY A 190 -5.01 -1.67 6.47
N ASP A 191 -4.44 -2.66 7.14
CA ASP A 191 -3.07 -3.11 6.88
C ASP A 191 -2.93 -3.68 5.44
N GLU A 192 -3.87 -4.51 5.00
CA GLU A 192 -3.89 -5.06 3.65
C GLU A 192 -4.11 -3.98 2.58
N MET A 193 -4.96 -2.99 2.88
CA MET A 193 -5.20 -1.86 2.00
C MET A 193 -3.91 -1.07 1.72
N TRP A 194 -3.11 -0.78 2.74
CA TRP A 194 -1.84 -0.06 2.56
C TRP A 194 -0.82 -0.87 1.78
N ILE A 195 -0.74 -2.18 1.98
CA ILE A 195 0.14 -3.06 1.20
C ILE A 195 -0.31 -3.13 -0.26
N CYS A 196 -1.62 -3.24 -0.51
CA CYS A 196 -2.17 -3.24 -1.87
C CYS A 196 -1.86 -1.92 -2.60
N LEU A 197 -1.97 -0.78 -1.91
CA LEU A 197 -1.61 0.54 -2.46
C LEU A 197 -0.12 0.66 -2.80
N LEU A 198 0.77 0.02 -2.06
CA LEU A 198 2.20 0.02 -2.37
C LEU A 198 2.45 -0.57 -3.77
N TYR A 199 1.88 -1.74 -4.05
CA TYR A 199 2.03 -2.39 -5.36
C TYR A 199 1.41 -1.61 -6.51
N THR A 200 0.36 -0.81 -6.25
CA THR A 200 -0.22 0.08 -7.28
C THR A 200 0.79 1.11 -7.78
N SER A 201 1.64 1.61 -6.88
CA SER A 201 2.69 2.57 -7.23
C SER A 201 3.86 1.90 -7.96
N ASP A 202 4.29 0.71 -7.51
CA ASP A 202 5.43 0.00 -8.08
C ASP A 202 5.15 -0.52 -9.50
N ALA A 203 3.96 -1.05 -9.76
CA ALA A 203 3.56 -1.51 -11.09
C ALA A 203 3.55 -0.39 -12.15
N ALA A 204 3.35 0.86 -11.75
CA ALA A 204 3.35 2.01 -12.65
C ALA A 204 4.75 2.49 -13.06
N ASP A 205 5.79 2.17 -12.28
CA ASP A 205 7.15 2.66 -12.50
C ASP A 205 7.98 1.79 -13.46
N GLU A 206 7.54 0.57 -13.75
CA GLU A 206 8.27 -0.38 -14.63
C GLU A 206 7.81 -0.37 -16.12
N SER A 207 6.89 0.51 -16.51
CA SER A 207 6.29 0.55 -17.86
C SER A 207 6.84 1.65 -18.78
#